data_8d1d6c7963149fac2d16e5940cadfd31
#
_entry.id   8d1d6c7963149fac2d16e5940cadfd31
#
_cell.length_a   1.000
_cell.length_b   1.000
_cell.length_c   1.000
_cell.angle_alpha   90.00
_cell.angle_beta   90.00
_cell.angle_gamma   90.00
#
_symmetry.space_group_name_H-M   'P 1'
#
loop_
_entity.id
_entity.type
_entity.pdbx_description
1 polymer ?
#
loop_
_entity_poly.entity_id
_entity_poly.type
_entity_poly.pdbx_seq_one_letter_code
_entity_poly.pdbx_strand_id
1 'polypeptide(L)'
;MRLTDMADELYAAPACSALPGGVRVATARHDGVTVTRVEIAREGLERPRGRYVTLEVPRVSVLDERDSGVIEQAAAELRALLPPEGPVLVLGVGNRRVTADALGPRTVQKIFVTMGAGSRLPLPGIRPVAAVAPGVSGATGLSLQQLAGALVRELRPSALLCVDSLCSSEPERLGRTLQFSDTGLCPAQPGSQKHLDAARLGVPVLAAGIPTLMEAREGKDLVVTPRELDSVIAHGAALLGNAINRALQPRLSIAQLCWLAG
;
A
#
# COMPACT_ATOMS: atom_id res chain seq x y z
N MET A 1 -14.84 -19.39 -0.48
CA MET A 1 -13.52 -18.74 -0.37
C MET A 1 -13.77 -17.28 -0.03
N ARG A 2 -13.12 -16.73 0.99
CA ARG A 2 -13.23 -15.28 1.30
C ARG A 2 -12.39 -14.53 0.30
N LEU A 3 -12.98 -13.56 -0.40
CA LEU A 3 -12.22 -12.68 -1.27
C LEU A 3 -11.69 -11.52 -0.44
N THR A 4 -10.41 -11.57 -0.11
CA THR A 4 -9.76 -10.53 0.68
C THR A 4 -8.29 -10.36 0.28
N ASP A 5 -7.83 -9.11 0.22
CA ASP A 5 -6.42 -8.78 0.06
C ASP A 5 -5.68 -8.76 1.41
N MET A 6 -6.43 -8.82 2.51
CA MET A 6 -5.92 -8.70 3.87
C MET A 6 -5.39 -10.04 4.38
N ALA A 7 -4.08 -10.15 4.61
CA ALA A 7 -3.46 -11.38 5.08
C ALA A 7 -3.85 -11.72 6.52
N ASP A 8 -4.08 -10.74 7.37
CA ASP A 8 -4.47 -10.93 8.76
C ASP A 8 -5.91 -11.48 8.89
N GLU A 9 -6.82 -11.18 7.95
CA GLU A 9 -8.15 -11.79 7.91
C GLU A 9 -8.09 -13.31 7.66
N LEU A 10 -7.07 -13.77 6.96
CA LEU A 10 -6.87 -15.18 6.66
C LEU A 10 -6.17 -15.94 7.78
N TYR A 11 -5.24 -15.29 8.48
CA TYR A 11 -4.31 -15.97 9.38
C TYR A 11 -4.35 -15.48 10.83
N ALA A 12 -4.86 -14.28 11.12
CA ALA A 12 -4.93 -13.73 12.47
C ALA A 12 -6.36 -13.68 13.05
N ALA A 13 -7.38 -14.06 12.28
CA ALA A 13 -8.76 -14.05 12.75
C ALA A 13 -8.97 -15.06 13.91
N PRO A 14 -9.82 -14.76 14.91
CA PRO A 14 -10.12 -15.66 16.04
C PRO A 14 -10.65 -17.03 15.63
N ALA A 15 -11.19 -17.14 14.42
CA ALA A 15 -11.70 -18.41 13.85
C ALA A 15 -10.59 -19.32 13.31
N CYS A 16 -9.34 -18.88 13.28
CA CYS A 16 -8.23 -19.69 12.82
C CYS A 16 -7.75 -20.59 13.97
N SER A 17 -8.32 -21.78 14.08
CA SER A 17 -8.05 -22.74 15.17
C SER A 17 -6.64 -23.32 15.15
N ALA A 18 -5.94 -23.30 14.00
CA ALA A 18 -4.53 -23.64 13.86
C ALA A 18 -3.93 -22.91 12.66
N LEU A 19 -2.77 -22.28 12.84
CA LEU A 19 -2.03 -21.67 11.75
C LEU A 19 -1.46 -22.77 10.83
N PRO A 20 -1.53 -22.59 9.49
CA PRO A 20 -0.84 -23.48 8.57
C PRO A 20 0.67 -23.52 8.87
N GLY A 21 1.32 -24.69 8.71
CA GLY A 21 2.76 -24.77 8.88
C GLY A 21 3.49 -23.75 7.99
N GLY A 22 4.44 -23.02 8.56
CA GLY A 22 5.18 -21.95 7.88
C GLY A 22 4.51 -20.58 7.90
N VAL A 23 3.43 -20.39 8.65
CA VAL A 23 2.84 -19.10 8.94
C VAL A 23 3.13 -18.70 10.38
N ARG A 24 3.59 -17.45 10.57
CA ARG A 24 3.76 -16.82 11.89
C ARG A 24 2.93 -15.57 11.95
N VAL A 25 2.29 -15.34 13.08
CA VAL A 25 1.51 -14.13 13.35
C VAL A 25 1.99 -13.51 14.65
N ALA A 26 2.21 -12.22 14.64
CA ALA A 26 2.56 -11.45 15.82
C ALA A 26 1.73 -10.16 15.83
N THR A 27 1.10 -9.87 16.98
CA THR A 27 0.31 -8.65 17.18
C THR A 27 0.90 -7.83 18.31
N ALA A 28 1.04 -6.53 18.09
CA ALA A 28 1.49 -5.56 19.10
C ALA A 28 0.59 -4.33 19.06
N ARG A 29 0.50 -3.61 20.18
CA ARG A 29 -0.28 -2.37 20.28
C ARG A 29 0.62 -1.24 20.75
N HIS A 30 0.64 -0.13 19.99
CA HIS A 30 1.41 1.08 20.29
C HIS A 30 0.51 2.30 20.07
N ASP A 31 0.38 3.17 21.07
CA ASP A 31 -0.32 4.46 20.99
C ASP A 31 -1.72 4.39 20.33
N GLY A 32 -2.48 3.35 20.65
CA GLY A 32 -3.82 3.14 20.10
C GLY A 32 -3.87 2.47 18.73
N VAL A 33 -2.73 2.23 18.08
CA VAL A 33 -2.60 1.49 16.82
C VAL A 33 -2.29 0.02 17.12
N THR A 34 -3.07 -0.90 16.58
CA THR A 34 -2.78 -2.33 16.63
C THR A 34 -2.03 -2.72 15.34
N VAL A 35 -0.87 -3.33 15.50
CA VAL A 35 -0.04 -3.78 14.37
C VAL A 35 -0.02 -5.30 14.37
N THR A 36 -0.54 -5.91 13.32
CA THR A 36 -0.51 -7.36 13.08
C THR A 36 0.46 -7.66 11.95
N ARG A 37 1.48 -8.47 12.24
CA ARG A 37 2.46 -8.94 11.27
C ARG A 37 2.21 -10.41 10.98
N VAL A 38 2.07 -10.73 9.69
CA VAL A 38 1.93 -12.11 9.19
C VAL A 38 3.14 -12.41 8.32
N GLU A 39 3.89 -13.45 8.68
CA GLU A 39 5.02 -13.95 7.90
C GLU A 39 4.66 -15.32 7.33
N ILE A 40 4.75 -15.44 6.01
CA ILE A 40 4.48 -16.67 5.26
C ILE A 40 5.80 -17.18 4.69
N ALA A 41 6.28 -18.31 5.21
CA ALA A 41 7.60 -18.87 4.84
C ALA A 41 7.54 -19.89 3.69
N ARG A 42 6.34 -20.32 3.25
CA ARG A 42 6.18 -21.34 2.20
C ARG A 42 5.24 -20.88 1.10
N GLU A 43 5.39 -21.46 -0.08
CA GLU A 43 4.48 -21.31 -1.21
C GLU A 43 3.22 -22.20 -1.05
N GLY A 44 2.21 -21.97 -1.89
CA GLY A 44 1.00 -22.78 -1.97
C GLY A 44 -0.06 -22.46 -0.92
N LEU A 45 0.05 -21.32 -0.24
CA LEU A 45 -0.99 -20.78 0.62
C LEU A 45 -1.88 -19.77 -0.13
N GLU A 46 -2.95 -19.28 0.50
CA GLU A 46 -3.87 -18.32 -0.11
C GLU A 46 -3.20 -16.98 -0.44
N ARG A 47 -2.15 -16.64 0.29
CA ARG A 47 -1.30 -15.45 -0.01
C ARG A 47 0.12 -15.92 -0.35
N PRO A 48 0.84 -15.19 -1.21
CA PRO A 48 2.23 -15.47 -1.54
C PRO A 48 3.15 -15.49 -0.32
N ARG A 49 4.26 -16.20 -0.43
CA ARG A 49 5.35 -16.17 0.55
C ARG A 49 5.88 -14.75 0.71
N GLY A 50 6.03 -14.29 1.95
CA GLY A 50 6.54 -12.96 2.29
C GLY A 50 5.98 -12.43 3.60
N ARG A 51 6.13 -11.12 3.81
CA ARG A 51 5.72 -10.40 5.01
C ARG A 51 4.55 -9.48 4.69
N TYR A 52 3.56 -9.50 5.58
CA TYR A 52 2.39 -8.64 5.54
C TYR A 52 2.26 -7.95 6.88
N VAL A 53 1.99 -6.66 6.86
CA VAL A 53 1.82 -5.85 8.06
C VAL A 53 0.51 -5.09 7.94
N THR A 54 -0.41 -5.34 8.85
CA THR A 54 -1.69 -4.62 8.95
C THR A 54 -1.68 -3.73 10.18
N LEU A 55 -1.98 -2.46 9.99
CA LEU A 55 -2.20 -1.49 11.05
C LEU A 55 -3.70 -1.22 11.17
N GLU A 56 -4.27 -1.47 12.34
CA GLU A 56 -5.63 -1.01 12.68
C GLU A 56 -5.53 0.39 13.26
N VAL A 57 -6.25 1.31 12.64
CA VAL A 57 -6.23 2.74 12.98
C VAL A 57 -7.66 3.24 13.25
N PRO A 58 -7.85 4.40 13.88
CA PRO A 58 -9.16 5.06 13.88
C PRO A 58 -9.70 5.24 12.47
N ARG A 59 -10.98 5.57 12.33
CA ARG A 59 -11.57 5.81 11.00
C ARG A 59 -10.75 6.83 10.22
N VAL A 60 -10.22 6.41 9.08
CA VAL A 60 -9.39 7.25 8.21
C VAL A 60 -10.16 8.50 7.74
N SER A 61 -11.48 8.40 7.56
CA SER A 61 -12.34 9.52 7.14
C SER A 61 -12.38 10.71 8.10
N VAL A 62 -11.99 10.51 9.38
CA VAL A 62 -11.97 11.56 10.41
C VAL A 62 -10.58 11.72 11.05
N LEU A 63 -9.62 10.93 10.63
CA LEU A 63 -8.25 11.01 11.12
C LEU A 63 -7.58 12.28 10.57
N ASP A 64 -6.85 13.00 11.41
CA ASP A 64 -5.98 14.06 10.94
C ASP A 64 -4.90 13.46 10.03
N GLU A 65 -4.79 13.98 8.83
CA GLU A 65 -3.76 13.56 7.86
C GLU A 65 -2.32 13.80 8.35
N ARG A 66 -2.16 14.55 9.44
CA ARG A 66 -0.91 14.85 10.12
C ARG A 66 -0.76 14.12 11.46
N ASP A 67 -1.62 13.14 11.76
CA ASP A 67 -1.49 12.33 12.97
C ASP A 67 -0.11 11.67 13.01
N SER A 68 0.78 12.25 13.83
CA SER A 68 2.17 11.84 13.88
C SER A 68 2.35 10.43 14.42
N GLY A 69 1.47 9.96 15.31
CA GLY A 69 1.53 8.61 15.88
C GLY A 69 1.28 7.55 14.81
N VAL A 70 0.19 7.69 14.06
CA VAL A 70 -0.15 6.75 12.99
C VAL A 70 0.88 6.81 11.86
N ILE A 71 1.32 8.03 11.45
CA ILE A 71 2.30 8.20 10.37
C ILE A 71 3.64 7.57 10.74
N GLU A 72 4.17 7.83 11.94
CA GLU A 72 5.47 7.27 12.37
C GLU A 72 5.42 5.75 12.48
N GLN A 73 4.33 5.20 13.02
CA GLN A 73 4.17 3.74 13.08
C GLN A 73 4.08 3.12 11.69
N ALA A 74 3.25 3.68 10.79
CA ALA A 74 3.13 3.21 9.42
C ALA A 74 4.46 3.34 8.65
N ALA A 75 5.17 4.44 8.82
CA ALA A 75 6.48 4.67 8.20
C ALA A 75 7.55 3.70 8.72
N ALA A 76 7.55 3.37 10.00
CA ALA A 76 8.47 2.41 10.60
C ALA A 76 8.26 1.01 10.01
N GLU A 77 7.01 0.55 9.92
CA GLU A 77 6.67 -0.75 9.34
C GLU A 77 7.02 -0.82 7.84
N LEU A 78 6.67 0.21 7.08
CA LEU A 78 7.01 0.26 5.65
C LEU A 78 8.54 0.29 5.43
N ARG A 79 9.28 1.05 6.25
CA ARG A 79 10.75 1.11 6.17
C ARG A 79 11.40 -0.25 6.43
N ALA A 80 10.85 -1.05 7.34
CA ALA A 80 11.35 -2.40 7.62
C ALA A 80 11.17 -3.38 6.45
N LEU A 81 10.28 -3.08 5.50
CA LEU A 81 10.07 -3.87 4.29
C LEU A 81 10.93 -3.37 3.12
N LEU A 82 11.27 -2.08 3.09
CA LEU A 82 12.03 -1.44 2.01
C LEU A 82 13.52 -1.80 2.03
N PRO A 83 14.20 -1.86 0.87
CA PRO A 83 15.65 -1.81 0.82
C PRO A 83 16.17 -0.55 1.52
N PRO A 84 17.31 -0.62 2.24
CA PRO A 84 17.81 0.51 3.03
C PRO A 84 18.18 1.73 2.19
N GLU A 85 18.63 1.52 0.96
CA GLU A 85 19.16 2.56 0.08
C GLU A 85 18.70 2.39 -1.37
N GLY A 86 19.04 3.37 -2.20
CA GLY A 86 18.78 3.38 -3.64
C GLY A 86 17.43 4.01 -4.01
N PRO A 87 17.21 4.28 -5.32
CA PRO A 87 16.01 4.95 -5.81
C PRO A 87 14.75 4.13 -5.58
N VAL A 88 13.63 4.77 -5.31
CA VAL A 88 12.31 4.11 -5.20
C VAL A 88 11.35 4.68 -6.22
N LEU A 89 10.65 3.79 -6.93
CA LEU A 89 9.53 4.15 -7.78
C LEU A 89 8.22 3.84 -7.04
N VAL A 90 7.36 4.85 -6.88
CA VAL A 90 6.01 4.71 -6.31
C VAL A 90 4.99 4.70 -7.44
N LEU A 91 4.20 3.63 -7.55
CA LEU A 91 3.11 3.50 -8.50
C LEU A 91 1.76 3.59 -7.80
N GLY A 92 0.96 4.60 -8.15
CA GLY A 92 -0.44 4.71 -7.73
C GLY A 92 -1.35 3.96 -8.68
N VAL A 93 -1.72 2.73 -8.32
CA VAL A 93 -2.54 1.83 -9.13
C VAL A 93 -4.01 2.16 -8.93
N GLY A 94 -4.81 2.03 -9.98
CA GLY A 94 -6.25 2.20 -9.96
C GLY A 94 -6.78 3.24 -10.94
N ASN A 95 -8.09 3.42 -10.91
CA ASN A 95 -8.81 4.33 -11.79
C ASN A 95 -9.22 5.60 -11.06
N ARG A 96 -8.59 6.73 -11.39
CA ARG A 96 -8.91 8.04 -10.80
C ARG A 96 -10.36 8.47 -10.95
N ARG A 97 -11.09 7.93 -11.95
CA ARG A 97 -12.49 8.26 -12.22
C ARG A 97 -13.48 7.42 -11.41
N VAL A 98 -13.02 6.39 -10.73
CA VAL A 98 -13.80 5.51 -9.87
C VAL A 98 -13.37 5.73 -8.43
N THR A 99 -14.20 6.34 -7.59
CA THR A 99 -13.80 6.75 -6.23
C THR A 99 -13.21 5.59 -5.44
N ALA A 100 -13.84 4.42 -5.43
CA ALA A 100 -13.37 3.25 -4.69
C ALA A 100 -11.98 2.72 -5.16
N ASP A 101 -11.56 3.08 -6.38
CA ASP A 101 -10.30 2.66 -7.01
C ASP A 101 -9.31 3.84 -7.16
N ALA A 102 -9.58 4.99 -6.52
CA ALA A 102 -8.80 6.21 -6.70
C ALA A 102 -7.69 6.42 -5.66
N LEU A 103 -7.56 5.53 -4.67
CA LEU A 103 -6.60 5.69 -3.57
C LEU A 103 -5.16 5.84 -4.07
N GLY A 104 -4.68 4.89 -4.87
CA GLY A 104 -3.32 4.92 -5.41
C GLY A 104 -3.02 6.18 -6.23
N PRO A 105 -3.83 6.54 -7.25
CA PRO A 105 -3.64 7.77 -8.02
C PRO A 105 -3.66 9.05 -7.19
N ARG A 106 -4.43 9.12 -6.10
CA ARG A 106 -4.46 10.28 -5.20
C ARG A 106 -3.27 10.30 -4.24
N THR A 107 -2.84 9.13 -3.76
CA THR A 107 -1.63 9.02 -2.91
C THR A 107 -0.38 9.51 -3.64
N VAL A 108 -0.22 9.15 -4.91
CA VAL A 108 0.93 9.60 -5.73
C VAL A 108 1.05 11.11 -5.80
N GLN A 109 -0.06 11.85 -5.76
CA GLN A 109 -0.05 13.32 -5.76
C GLN A 109 0.48 13.93 -4.46
N LYS A 110 0.59 13.12 -3.39
CA LYS A 110 1.12 13.51 -2.08
C LYS A 110 2.56 13.03 -1.84
N ILE A 111 3.17 12.39 -2.84
CA ILE A 111 4.56 11.91 -2.71
C ILE A 111 5.54 13.04 -2.96
N PHE A 112 6.49 13.20 -2.05
CA PHE A 112 7.63 14.07 -2.21
C PHE A 112 8.62 13.47 -3.21
N VAL A 113 8.49 13.86 -4.48
CA VAL A 113 9.33 13.37 -5.58
C VAL A 113 10.66 14.09 -5.58
N THR A 114 11.74 13.34 -5.62
CA THR A 114 13.11 13.83 -5.53
C THR A 114 14.03 13.29 -6.63
N MET A 115 13.56 12.35 -7.45
CA MET A 115 14.31 11.85 -8.59
C MET A 115 14.50 12.96 -9.63
N GLY A 116 15.74 13.19 -10.05
CA GLY A 116 16.10 14.30 -10.93
C GLY A 116 16.27 15.65 -10.25
N ALA A 117 15.93 15.77 -8.97
CA ALA A 117 16.10 17.01 -8.19
C ALA A 117 17.47 17.12 -7.50
N GLY A 118 18.30 16.09 -7.57
CA GLY A 118 19.52 15.93 -6.75
C GLY A 118 20.53 17.08 -6.81
N SER A 119 20.57 17.86 -7.90
CA SER A 119 21.40 19.07 -8.00
C SER A 119 20.70 20.35 -7.58
N ARG A 120 19.37 20.33 -7.42
CA ARG A 120 18.53 21.49 -7.13
C ARG A 120 18.09 21.58 -5.67
N LEU A 121 18.06 20.44 -4.96
CA LEU A 121 17.75 20.37 -3.53
C LEU A 121 19.06 20.21 -2.75
N PRO A 122 19.52 21.25 -2.03
CA PRO A 122 20.76 21.20 -1.26
C PRO A 122 20.59 20.44 0.06
N LEU A 123 19.86 19.31 0.03
CA LEU A 123 19.58 18.49 1.19
C LEU A 123 20.37 17.18 1.09
N PRO A 124 21.49 17.02 1.82
CA PRO A 124 22.29 15.81 1.78
C PRO A 124 21.51 14.61 2.36
N GLY A 125 21.62 13.46 1.70
CA GLY A 125 21.01 12.21 2.16
C GLY A 125 19.52 12.09 1.87
N ILE A 126 18.99 12.87 0.93
CA ILE A 126 17.65 12.67 0.38
C ILE A 126 17.65 11.46 -0.57
N ARG A 127 16.74 10.52 -0.33
CA ARG A 127 16.55 9.34 -1.17
C ARG A 127 15.89 9.74 -2.50
N PRO A 128 16.38 9.29 -3.67
CA PRO A 128 15.71 9.55 -4.94
C PRO A 128 14.37 8.81 -5.02
N VAL A 129 13.30 9.55 -5.27
CA VAL A 129 11.93 9.04 -5.36
C VAL A 129 11.27 9.57 -6.65
N ALA A 130 10.75 8.65 -7.45
CA ALA A 130 9.83 8.94 -8.55
C ALA A 130 8.43 8.44 -8.19
N ALA A 131 7.40 9.12 -8.68
CA ALA A 131 6.01 8.73 -8.43
C ALA A 131 5.17 8.91 -9.69
N VAL A 132 4.39 7.88 -10.03
CA VAL A 132 3.57 7.85 -11.25
C VAL A 132 2.23 7.19 -10.97
N ALA A 133 1.14 7.76 -11.49
CA ALA A 133 -0.16 7.11 -11.60
C ALA A 133 -0.36 6.65 -13.06
N PRO A 134 -0.11 5.36 -13.38
CA PRO A 134 -0.10 4.88 -14.76
C PRO A 134 -1.49 4.86 -15.40
N GLY A 135 -2.56 4.95 -14.61
CA GLY A 135 -3.93 4.78 -15.08
C GLY A 135 -4.30 3.32 -15.31
N VAL A 136 -5.40 3.11 -16.03
CA VAL A 136 -5.93 1.77 -16.35
C VAL A 136 -5.73 1.43 -17.82
N SER A 137 -5.61 0.14 -18.12
CA SER A 137 -5.37 -0.36 -19.49
C SER A 137 -6.40 0.14 -20.51
N GLY A 138 -7.67 0.27 -20.10
CA GLY A 138 -8.73 0.82 -20.97
C GLY A 138 -8.54 2.28 -21.35
N ALA A 139 -7.73 3.06 -20.62
CA ALA A 139 -7.43 4.45 -20.92
C ALA A 139 -6.08 4.63 -21.63
N THR A 140 -5.12 3.74 -21.37
CA THR A 140 -3.74 3.87 -21.86
C THR A 140 -3.42 2.95 -23.05
N GLY A 141 -4.21 1.89 -23.26
CA GLY A 141 -3.91 0.81 -24.21
C GLY A 141 -2.77 -0.11 -23.76
N LEU A 142 -2.19 0.11 -22.58
CA LEU A 142 -1.07 -0.65 -22.05
C LEU A 142 -1.46 -1.34 -20.75
N SER A 143 -0.96 -2.56 -20.53
CA SER A 143 -1.13 -3.22 -19.24
C SER A 143 -0.27 -2.56 -18.16
N LEU A 144 -0.69 -2.67 -16.89
CA LEU A 144 0.09 -2.20 -15.75
C LEU A 144 1.50 -2.81 -15.74
N GLN A 145 1.63 -4.09 -16.10
CA GLN A 145 2.92 -4.78 -16.17
C GLN A 145 3.85 -4.20 -17.26
N GLN A 146 3.31 -3.85 -18.43
CA GLN A 146 4.08 -3.21 -19.50
C GLN A 146 4.62 -1.85 -19.06
N LEU A 147 3.75 -1.02 -18.45
CA LEU A 147 4.14 0.30 -17.95
C LEU A 147 5.15 0.20 -16.80
N ALA A 148 4.90 -0.63 -15.81
CA ALA A 148 5.81 -0.84 -14.70
C ALA A 148 7.17 -1.37 -15.18
N GLY A 149 7.17 -2.36 -16.08
CA GLY A 149 8.41 -2.92 -16.65
C GLY A 149 9.22 -1.91 -17.46
N ALA A 150 8.57 -1.01 -18.22
CA ALA A 150 9.25 0.06 -18.93
C ALA A 150 9.91 1.06 -17.96
N LEU A 151 9.18 1.48 -16.92
CA LEU A 151 9.69 2.40 -15.90
C LEU A 151 10.82 1.78 -15.08
N VAL A 152 10.72 0.50 -14.71
CA VAL A 152 11.78 -0.21 -13.99
C VAL A 152 13.06 -0.29 -14.82
N ARG A 153 12.96 -0.61 -16.10
CA ARG A 153 14.14 -0.65 -17.01
C ARG A 153 14.81 0.71 -17.15
N GLU A 154 14.02 1.78 -17.26
CA GLU A 154 14.54 3.14 -17.44
C GLU A 154 15.13 3.71 -16.15
N LEU A 155 14.39 3.63 -15.03
CA LEU A 155 14.75 4.28 -13.77
C LEU A 155 15.67 3.43 -12.90
N ARG A 156 15.73 2.12 -13.11
CA ARG A 156 16.51 1.14 -12.33
C ARG A 156 16.33 1.33 -10.81
N PRO A 157 15.11 1.34 -10.30
CA PRO A 157 14.87 1.55 -8.88
C PRO A 157 15.37 0.36 -8.06
N SER A 158 15.76 0.61 -6.81
CA SER A 158 16.08 -0.44 -5.83
C SER A 158 14.82 -1.17 -5.35
N ALA A 159 13.65 -0.52 -5.45
CA ALA A 159 12.35 -1.11 -5.18
C ALA A 159 11.23 -0.36 -5.92
N LEU A 160 10.16 -1.09 -6.21
CA LEU A 160 8.87 -0.58 -6.65
C LEU A 160 7.88 -0.67 -5.48
N LEU A 161 7.22 0.44 -5.13
CA LEU A 161 6.14 0.48 -4.16
C LEU A 161 4.82 0.76 -4.89
N CYS A 162 3.94 -0.23 -4.92
CA CYS A 162 2.59 -0.10 -5.46
C CYS A 162 1.61 0.36 -4.38
N VAL A 163 0.80 1.37 -4.67
CA VAL A 163 -0.30 1.82 -3.81
C VAL A 163 -1.61 1.53 -4.51
N ASP A 164 -2.52 0.79 -3.86
CA ASP A 164 -3.81 0.42 -4.43
C ASP A 164 -4.93 0.44 -3.37
N SER A 165 -6.16 0.48 -3.84
CA SER A 165 -7.36 0.19 -3.05
C SER A 165 -7.46 -1.32 -2.82
N LEU A 166 -7.64 -1.74 -1.57
CA LEU A 166 -7.71 -3.15 -1.22
C LEU A 166 -9.16 -3.62 -1.03
N CYS A 167 -9.36 -4.92 -1.18
CA CYS A 167 -10.59 -5.61 -0.84
C CYS A 167 -10.48 -6.25 0.55
N SER A 168 -11.49 -6.08 1.39
CA SER A 168 -11.65 -6.77 2.67
C SER A 168 -12.85 -7.70 2.63
N SER A 169 -12.85 -8.75 3.42
CA SER A 169 -14.03 -9.59 3.66
C SER A 169 -14.82 -9.16 4.91
N GLU A 170 -14.32 -8.17 5.65
CA GLU A 170 -14.87 -7.68 6.91
C GLU A 170 -15.21 -6.19 6.80
N PRO A 171 -16.51 -5.80 6.92
CA PRO A 171 -16.92 -4.41 6.76
C PRO A 171 -16.32 -3.45 7.80
N GLU A 172 -15.97 -3.97 8.99
CA GLU A 172 -15.37 -3.19 10.08
C GLU A 172 -13.96 -2.67 9.72
N ARG A 173 -13.30 -3.28 8.75
CA ARG A 173 -11.95 -2.92 8.31
C ARG A 173 -11.94 -1.84 7.23
N LEU A 174 -13.07 -1.61 6.57
CA LEU A 174 -13.17 -0.62 5.50
C LEU A 174 -12.84 0.79 6.02
N GLY A 175 -11.78 1.40 5.47
CA GLY A 175 -11.28 2.70 5.88
C GLY A 175 -10.77 2.77 7.33
N ARG A 176 -10.33 1.63 7.89
CA ARG A 176 -9.81 1.53 9.27
C ARG A 176 -8.52 0.73 9.40
N THR A 177 -8.01 0.24 8.29
CA THR A 177 -6.76 -0.51 8.27
C THR A 177 -5.86 -0.03 7.13
N LEU A 178 -4.55 -0.08 7.38
CA LEU A 178 -3.53 0.03 6.34
C LEU A 178 -2.82 -1.30 6.23
N GLN A 179 -2.56 -1.78 5.02
CA GLN A 179 -1.74 -2.97 4.84
C GLN A 179 -0.52 -2.65 3.98
N PHE A 180 0.63 -3.20 4.40
CA PHE A 180 1.89 -3.23 3.66
C PHE A 180 2.32 -4.67 3.42
N SER A 181 2.97 -4.95 2.29
CA SER A 181 3.60 -6.24 2.04
C SER A 181 4.85 -6.12 1.18
N ASP A 182 5.74 -7.11 1.26
CA ASP A 182 6.91 -7.24 0.37
C ASP A 182 6.70 -8.29 -0.73
N THR A 183 5.46 -8.71 -0.95
CA THR A 183 5.09 -9.70 -1.96
C THR A 183 4.64 -9.10 -3.28
N GLY A 184 4.57 -7.77 -3.35
CA GLY A 184 4.02 -7.05 -4.47
C GLY A 184 2.50 -6.95 -4.45
N LEU A 185 1.94 -6.53 -5.57
CA LEU A 185 0.51 -6.39 -5.77
C LEU A 185 -0.06 -7.72 -6.27
N CYS A 186 -0.72 -8.44 -5.39
CA CYS A 186 -1.31 -9.76 -5.65
C CYS A 186 -2.79 -9.76 -5.24
N PRO A 187 -3.69 -9.15 -6.06
CA PRO A 187 -5.11 -9.08 -5.73
C PRO A 187 -5.72 -10.47 -5.54
N ALA A 188 -6.61 -10.58 -4.56
CA ALA A 188 -7.36 -11.81 -4.30
C ALA A 188 -8.36 -12.14 -5.42
N GLN A 189 -8.79 -11.14 -6.19
CA GLN A 189 -9.72 -11.31 -7.30
C GLN A 189 -9.11 -12.14 -8.43
N PRO A 190 -9.69 -13.31 -8.79
CA PRO A 190 -9.20 -14.13 -9.88
C PRO A 190 -9.21 -13.37 -11.22
N GLY A 191 -8.13 -13.51 -12.01
CA GLY A 191 -8.02 -12.88 -13.31
C GLY A 191 -7.69 -11.38 -13.27
N SER A 192 -7.41 -10.81 -12.11
CA SER A 192 -6.98 -9.42 -11.99
C SER A 192 -5.72 -9.14 -12.81
N GLN A 193 -5.75 -8.08 -13.62
CA GLN A 193 -4.60 -7.63 -14.41
C GLN A 193 -3.63 -6.75 -13.59
N LYS A 194 -3.91 -6.55 -12.30
CA LYS A 194 -3.08 -5.72 -11.40
C LYS A 194 -1.91 -6.49 -10.76
N HIS A 195 -1.65 -7.74 -11.15
CA HIS A 195 -0.59 -8.53 -10.52
C HIS A 195 0.81 -8.02 -10.91
N LEU A 196 1.58 -7.58 -9.90
CA LEU A 196 2.99 -7.16 -10.03
C LEU A 196 3.80 -7.76 -8.87
N ASP A 197 4.85 -8.49 -9.20
CA ASP A 197 5.77 -9.09 -8.23
C ASP A 197 7.24 -8.98 -8.68
N ALA A 198 8.14 -9.33 -7.78
CA ALA A 198 9.58 -9.28 -8.03
C ALA A 198 10.01 -10.26 -9.14
N ALA A 199 9.35 -11.41 -9.30
CA ALA A 199 9.70 -12.38 -10.33
C ALA A 199 9.43 -11.84 -11.74
N ARG A 200 8.37 -11.02 -11.88
CA ARG A 200 8.02 -10.39 -13.17
C ARG A 200 8.87 -9.17 -13.52
N LEU A 201 9.26 -8.40 -12.51
CA LEU A 201 9.91 -7.10 -12.72
C LEU A 201 11.42 -7.09 -12.49
N GLY A 202 11.97 -8.11 -11.83
CA GLY A 202 13.40 -8.23 -11.54
C GLY A 202 13.89 -7.27 -10.43
N VAL A 203 12.98 -6.62 -9.73
CA VAL A 203 13.26 -5.75 -8.57
C VAL A 203 12.29 -6.07 -7.44
N PRO A 204 12.64 -5.82 -6.16
CA PRO A 204 11.70 -5.92 -5.05
C PRO A 204 10.43 -5.11 -5.32
N VAL A 205 9.26 -5.72 -5.13
CA VAL A 205 7.96 -5.07 -5.29
C VAL A 205 7.22 -5.12 -3.96
N LEU A 206 6.89 -3.96 -3.45
CA LEU A 206 6.09 -3.79 -2.24
C LEU A 206 4.68 -3.34 -2.61
N ALA A 207 3.72 -3.62 -1.75
CA ALA A 207 2.39 -3.06 -1.85
C ALA A 207 2.00 -2.33 -0.57
N ALA A 208 1.22 -1.27 -0.74
CA ALA A 208 0.60 -0.49 0.33
C ALA A 208 -0.85 -0.19 -0.06
N GLY A 209 -1.76 -0.22 0.89
CA GLY A 209 -3.16 0.12 0.58
C GLY A 209 -4.05 0.19 1.80
N ILE A 210 -5.29 0.61 1.53
CA ILE A 210 -6.39 0.69 2.49
C ILE A 210 -7.57 -0.06 1.88
N PRO A 211 -8.28 -0.92 2.63
CA PRO A 211 -9.49 -1.54 2.14
C PRO A 211 -10.61 -0.49 2.00
N THR A 212 -11.06 -0.32 0.77
CA THR A 212 -12.08 0.65 0.39
C THR A 212 -13.34 -0.01 -0.12
N LEU A 213 -13.27 -1.32 -0.37
CA LEU A 213 -14.36 -2.10 -0.92
C LEU A 213 -14.41 -3.52 -0.34
N MET A 214 -15.58 -4.11 -0.39
CA MET A 214 -15.87 -5.49 -0.05
C MET A 214 -16.84 -6.07 -1.07
N GLU A 215 -16.63 -7.31 -1.52
CA GLU A 215 -17.63 -7.99 -2.33
C GLU A 215 -18.85 -8.38 -1.48
N ALA A 216 -20.05 -8.11 -1.98
CA ALA A 216 -21.26 -8.54 -1.30
C ALA A 216 -21.36 -10.09 -1.31
N ARG A 217 -21.71 -10.68 -0.17
CA ARG A 217 -21.89 -12.12 -0.04
C ARG A 217 -23.03 -12.68 -0.91
N GLU A 218 -24.02 -11.84 -1.16
CA GLU A 218 -25.18 -12.14 -2.01
C GLU A 218 -25.19 -11.15 -3.18
N GLY A 219 -25.09 -11.67 -4.42
CA GLY A 219 -25.03 -10.88 -5.64
C GLY A 219 -23.61 -10.68 -6.17
N LYS A 220 -23.24 -11.52 -7.14
CA LYS A 220 -21.85 -11.63 -7.66
C LYS A 220 -21.26 -10.36 -8.28
N ASP A 221 -22.08 -9.32 -8.48
CA ASP A 221 -21.68 -8.07 -9.14
C ASP A 221 -21.85 -6.83 -8.25
N LEU A 222 -22.08 -7.04 -6.93
CA LEU A 222 -22.27 -5.93 -5.99
C LEU A 222 -21.02 -5.74 -5.12
N VAL A 223 -20.63 -4.48 -4.99
CA VAL A 223 -19.54 -4.05 -4.14
C VAL A 223 -20.08 -3.13 -3.05
N VAL A 224 -19.69 -3.38 -1.81
CA VAL A 224 -19.99 -2.53 -0.65
C VAL A 224 -18.81 -1.62 -0.40
N THR A 225 -19.07 -0.35 -0.15
CA THR A 225 -18.08 0.67 0.18
C THR A 225 -18.49 1.43 1.44
N PRO A 226 -17.56 2.08 2.16
CA PRO A 226 -17.92 2.99 3.26
C PRO A 226 -18.87 4.09 2.78
N ARG A 227 -19.78 4.52 3.66
CA ARG A 227 -20.68 5.66 3.36
C ARG A 227 -19.89 6.94 3.07
N GLU A 228 -18.80 7.17 3.81
CA GLU A 228 -17.92 8.34 3.64
C GLU A 228 -16.73 8.03 2.70
N LEU A 229 -16.96 7.29 1.62
CA LEU A 229 -15.89 6.82 0.73
C LEU A 229 -14.98 7.95 0.22
N ASP A 230 -15.54 9.09 -0.17
CA ASP A 230 -14.76 10.23 -0.66
C ASP A 230 -13.78 10.75 0.40
N SER A 231 -14.22 10.82 1.67
CA SER A 231 -13.37 11.21 2.80
C SER A 231 -12.33 10.15 3.12
N VAL A 232 -12.70 8.86 3.06
CA VAL A 232 -11.75 7.74 3.23
C VAL A 232 -10.64 7.82 2.19
N ILE A 233 -10.99 8.06 0.93
CA ILE A 233 -10.00 8.19 -0.16
C ILE A 233 -9.16 9.44 -0.01
N ALA A 234 -9.73 10.59 0.35
CA ALA A 234 -8.99 11.84 0.50
C ALA A 234 -7.99 11.76 1.67
N HIS A 235 -8.46 11.46 2.87
CA HIS A 235 -7.62 11.35 4.06
C HIS A 235 -6.67 10.14 3.99
N GLY A 236 -7.14 9.00 3.45
CA GLY A 236 -6.31 7.81 3.27
C GLY A 236 -5.14 8.04 2.31
N ALA A 237 -5.37 8.76 1.22
CA ALA A 237 -4.31 9.13 0.29
C ALA A 237 -3.27 10.06 0.93
N ALA A 238 -3.71 11.04 1.73
CA ALA A 238 -2.81 11.93 2.45
C ALA A 238 -2.03 11.18 3.55
N LEU A 239 -2.70 10.35 4.34
CA LEU A 239 -2.08 9.53 5.38
C LEU A 239 -1.02 8.58 4.81
N LEU A 240 -1.37 7.83 3.75
CA LEU A 240 -0.41 6.94 3.06
C LEU A 240 0.74 7.74 2.43
N GLY A 241 0.44 8.87 1.78
CA GLY A 241 1.45 9.73 1.20
C GLY A 241 2.46 10.21 2.24
N ASN A 242 1.98 10.70 3.39
CA ASN A 242 2.83 11.13 4.50
C ASN A 242 3.64 9.98 5.11
N ALA A 243 3.03 8.81 5.30
CA ALA A 243 3.73 7.62 5.80
C ALA A 243 4.83 7.15 4.83
N ILE A 244 4.55 7.12 3.52
CA ILE A 244 5.52 6.77 2.48
C ILE A 244 6.66 7.80 2.45
N ASN A 245 6.35 9.10 2.45
CA ASN A 245 7.35 10.15 2.48
C ASN A 245 8.25 10.02 3.71
N ARG A 246 7.67 9.78 4.88
CA ARG A 246 8.40 9.61 6.14
C ARG A 246 9.25 8.33 6.16
N ALA A 247 8.76 7.25 5.54
CA ALA A 247 9.54 6.01 5.38
C ALA A 247 10.76 6.22 4.47
N LEU A 248 10.59 6.94 3.36
CA LEU A 248 11.61 7.16 2.34
C LEU A 248 12.59 8.28 2.71
N GLN A 249 12.17 9.27 3.50
CA GLN A 249 12.95 10.45 3.90
C GLN A 249 13.05 10.56 5.43
N PRO A 250 13.69 9.61 6.13
CA PRO A 250 13.68 9.55 7.60
C PRO A 250 14.40 10.70 8.30
N ARG A 251 15.13 11.53 7.56
CA ARG A 251 15.82 12.73 8.09
C ARG A 251 14.93 13.97 8.16
N LEU A 252 13.79 13.95 7.45
CA LEU A 252 12.83 15.04 7.42
C LEU A 252 11.70 14.78 8.39
N SER A 253 11.26 15.80 9.13
CA SER A 253 10.07 15.71 9.97
C SER A 253 8.79 15.64 9.13
N ILE A 254 7.69 15.16 9.71
CA ILE A 254 6.37 15.12 9.04
C ILE A 254 5.98 16.53 8.58
N ALA A 255 6.19 17.55 9.43
CA ALA A 255 5.87 18.94 9.08
C ALA A 255 6.65 19.43 7.84
N GLN A 256 7.96 19.12 7.76
CA GLN A 256 8.78 19.44 6.59
C GLN A 256 8.30 18.69 5.34
N LEU A 257 7.97 17.41 5.47
CA LEU A 257 7.47 16.60 4.36
C LEU A 257 6.11 17.09 3.86
N CYS A 258 5.18 17.44 4.75
CA CYS A 258 3.90 18.03 4.36
C CYS A 258 4.06 19.35 3.62
N TRP A 259 5.04 20.18 4.02
CA TRP A 259 5.32 21.44 3.33
C TRP A 259 5.97 21.24 1.97
N LEU A 260 6.85 20.23 1.82
CA LEU A 260 7.57 19.94 0.58
C LEU A 260 6.72 19.16 -0.45
N ALA A 261 5.75 18.39 0.00
CA ALA A 261 4.89 17.57 -0.87
C ALA A 261 3.64 18.31 -1.37
N GLY A 262 3.31 19.44 -0.78
CA GLY A 262 2.21 20.33 -1.18
C GLY A 262 0.88 19.96 -0.58
#